data_767efc8e5fffa157b1c63f34e80b71bf
#
_entry.id   767efc8e5fffa157b1c63f34e80b71bf
#
_cell.length_a   1.000
_cell.length_b   1.000
_cell.length_c   1.000
_cell.angle_alpha   90.00
_cell.angle_beta   90.00
_cell.angle_gamma   90.00
#
_symmetry.space_group_name_H-M   'P 1'
#
loop_
_entity.id
_entity.type
_entity.pdbx_description
1 polymer ?
#
loop_
_entity_poly.entity_id
_entity_poly.type
_entity_poly.pdbx_seq_one_letter_code
_entity_poly.pdbx_strand_id
1 'polypeptide(L)'
;YLKYFSKEDAKIAIQINSPINKTRISYNLINTKTAKMYSKIKDRTQVTFELLKNPSFRIYFSHSDINLYNKVKTFLEEGKNYYTLSMGLSEFISEFDYISEIDLKEINNSEFDYIDTAINFNENLKIDFESEKEYFKDTMPNEMDVNRVVTEYAKVLFETNGKPIKCNTHYYLGSGGEKIVFL
;
A
#
# COMPACT_ATOMS: atom_id res chain seq x y z
N TYR A 1 -3.92 -2.18 -19.17
CA TYR A 1 -4.29 -2.35 -17.76
C TYR A 1 -4.49 -1.01 -17.08
N LEU A 2 -3.55 -0.05 -17.15
CA LEU A 2 -3.63 1.26 -16.48
C LEU A 2 -4.89 2.07 -16.86
N LYS A 3 -5.42 1.90 -18.07
CA LYS A 3 -6.68 2.52 -18.49
C LYS A 3 -7.89 2.11 -17.65
N TYR A 4 -7.85 0.95 -17.02
CA TYR A 4 -8.96 0.40 -16.23
C TYR A 4 -8.77 0.59 -14.72
N PHE A 5 -7.61 1.09 -14.30
CA PHE A 5 -7.26 1.27 -12.89
C PHE A 5 -6.83 2.73 -12.65
N SER A 6 -7.57 3.68 -13.23
CA SER A 6 -7.43 5.09 -12.88
C SER A 6 -7.96 5.33 -11.45
N LYS A 7 -7.51 6.39 -10.81
CA LYS A 7 -8.01 6.79 -9.48
C LYS A 7 -9.52 7.08 -9.42
N GLU A 8 -10.13 7.36 -10.57
CA GLU A 8 -11.58 7.59 -10.67
C GLU A 8 -12.35 6.28 -10.64
N ASP A 9 -11.80 5.23 -11.22
CA ASP A 9 -12.44 3.93 -11.38
C ASP A 9 -12.07 2.94 -10.29
N ALA A 10 -10.80 2.90 -9.89
CA ALA A 10 -10.27 1.98 -8.90
C ALA A 10 -9.85 2.72 -7.62
N LYS A 11 -10.33 2.27 -6.48
CA LYS A 11 -9.99 2.84 -5.17
C LYS A 11 -9.34 1.79 -4.30
N ILE A 12 -8.28 2.18 -3.63
CA ILE A 12 -7.51 1.32 -2.72
C ILE A 12 -7.37 2.01 -1.38
N ALA A 13 -7.57 1.25 -0.29
CA ALA A 13 -7.20 1.69 1.04
C ALA A 13 -6.30 0.64 1.69
N ILE A 14 -5.38 1.07 2.53
CA ILE A 14 -4.36 0.22 3.15
C ILE A 14 -4.43 0.38 4.66
N GLN A 15 -4.62 -0.73 5.36
CA GLN A 15 -4.54 -0.81 6.81
C GLN A 15 -3.28 -1.58 7.20
N ILE A 16 -2.56 -1.10 8.17
CA ILE A 16 -1.39 -1.76 8.73
C ILE A 16 -1.85 -2.68 9.84
N ASN A 17 -1.63 -4.00 9.70
CA ASN A 17 -2.06 -4.99 10.68
C ASN A 17 -0.95 -5.38 11.66
N SER A 18 0.30 -5.09 11.34
CA SER A 18 1.45 -5.37 12.21
C SER A 18 2.38 -4.16 12.29
N PRO A 19 3.05 -3.94 13.43
CA PRO A 19 4.02 -2.84 13.54
C PRO A 19 5.08 -2.87 12.44
N ILE A 20 5.41 -1.70 11.91
CA ILE A 20 6.43 -1.53 10.87
C ILE A 20 7.82 -1.72 11.49
N ASN A 21 8.30 -2.94 11.48
CA ASN A 21 9.65 -3.29 11.93
C ASN A 21 10.59 -3.36 10.74
N LYS A 22 11.78 -2.79 10.89
CA LYS A 22 12.80 -2.77 9.84
C LYS A 22 14.00 -3.61 10.23
N THR A 23 14.62 -4.25 9.25
CA THR A 23 15.91 -4.95 9.38
C THR A 23 16.83 -4.59 8.24
N ARG A 24 18.13 -4.72 8.44
CA ARG A 24 19.14 -4.45 7.42
C ARG A 24 19.83 -5.73 7.02
N ILE A 25 19.92 -5.96 5.71
CA ILE A 25 20.61 -7.10 5.11
C ILE A 25 21.61 -6.57 4.10
N SER A 26 22.84 -7.10 4.13
CA SER A 26 23.88 -6.73 3.17
C SER A 26 24.09 -7.86 2.17
N TYR A 27 24.04 -7.52 0.89
CA TYR A 27 24.31 -8.42 -0.23
C TYR A 27 25.63 -8.04 -0.90
N ASN A 28 26.41 -9.04 -1.27
CA ASN A 28 27.57 -8.87 -2.13
C ASN A 28 27.15 -9.05 -3.58
N LEU A 29 26.82 -7.95 -4.24
CA LEU A 29 26.42 -7.95 -5.63
C LEU A 29 27.62 -7.95 -6.58
N ILE A 30 27.49 -8.66 -7.70
CA ILE A 30 28.49 -8.66 -8.75
C ILE A 30 28.45 -7.29 -9.47
N ASN A 31 29.61 -6.64 -9.56
CA ASN A 31 29.75 -5.38 -10.28
C ASN A 31 29.80 -5.64 -11.79
N THR A 32 28.71 -5.37 -12.50
CA THR A 32 28.61 -5.57 -13.94
C THR A 32 29.01 -4.35 -14.78
N LYS A 33 29.24 -3.18 -14.16
CA LYS A 33 29.47 -1.92 -14.89
C LYS A 33 30.73 -1.91 -15.77
N THR A 34 31.76 -2.64 -15.37
CA THR A 34 33.07 -2.64 -16.05
C THR A 34 33.40 -3.94 -16.76
N ALA A 35 32.54 -4.95 -16.63
CA ALA A 35 32.84 -6.28 -17.16
C ALA A 35 32.28 -6.49 -18.58
N LYS A 36 33.17 -6.76 -19.53
CA LYS A 36 32.81 -7.15 -20.89
C LYS A 36 32.34 -8.61 -21.01
N MET A 37 32.69 -9.45 -20.04
CA MET A 37 32.29 -10.87 -19.99
C MET A 37 32.01 -11.28 -18.54
N TYR A 38 30.88 -11.95 -18.31
CA TYR A 38 30.47 -12.42 -16.97
C TYR A 38 31.48 -13.36 -16.31
N SER A 39 32.17 -14.20 -17.07
CA SER A 39 33.18 -15.13 -16.57
C SER A 39 34.45 -14.43 -16.01
N LYS A 40 34.62 -13.14 -16.29
CA LYS A 40 35.78 -12.35 -15.84
C LYS A 40 35.46 -11.35 -14.74
N ILE A 41 34.24 -11.36 -14.22
CA ILE A 41 33.85 -10.46 -13.15
C ILE A 41 34.55 -10.87 -11.85
N LYS A 42 35.42 -10.03 -11.36
CA LYS A 42 36.15 -10.23 -10.09
C LYS A 42 35.67 -9.29 -8.99
N ASP A 43 35.11 -8.15 -9.39
CA ASP A 43 34.71 -7.11 -8.45
C ASP A 43 33.31 -7.34 -7.92
N ARG A 44 33.16 -7.17 -6.61
CA ARG A 44 31.87 -7.22 -5.93
C ARG A 44 31.64 -5.92 -5.18
N THR A 45 30.38 -5.51 -5.11
CA THR A 45 29.97 -4.34 -4.33
C THR A 45 29.01 -4.78 -3.25
N GLN A 46 29.31 -4.44 -2.02
CA GLN A 46 28.41 -4.65 -0.91
C GLN A 46 27.31 -3.57 -0.93
N VAL A 47 26.06 -4.01 -0.95
CA VAL A 47 24.90 -3.12 -0.89
C VAL A 47 24.05 -3.52 0.31
N THR A 48 23.73 -2.55 1.15
CA THR A 48 22.85 -2.75 2.30
C THR A 48 21.43 -2.33 1.94
N PHE A 49 20.48 -3.23 2.13
CA PHE A 49 19.06 -2.99 1.97
C PHE A 49 18.41 -2.86 3.34
N GLU A 50 17.49 -1.92 3.47
CA GLU A 50 16.56 -1.86 4.59
C GLU A 50 15.25 -2.53 4.18
N LEU A 51 14.83 -3.53 4.93
CA LEU A 51 13.69 -4.39 4.63
C LEU A 51 12.66 -4.32 5.76
N LEU A 52 11.41 -4.49 5.41
CA LEU A 52 10.35 -4.71 6.39
C LEU A 52 10.44 -6.15 6.93
N LYS A 53 10.32 -6.30 8.25
CA LYS A 53 10.32 -7.59 8.91
C LYS A 53 8.89 -8.03 9.22
N ASN A 54 8.47 -9.14 8.62
CA ASN A 54 7.13 -9.73 8.81
C ASN A 54 5.99 -8.71 8.66
N PRO A 55 5.95 -7.92 7.58
CA PRO A 55 4.90 -6.94 7.38
C PRO A 55 3.56 -7.65 7.11
N SER A 56 2.47 -7.09 7.64
CA SER A 56 1.12 -7.54 7.38
C SER A 56 0.23 -6.33 7.10
N PHE A 57 -0.47 -6.38 5.98
CA PHE A 57 -1.36 -5.32 5.54
C PHE A 57 -2.72 -5.89 5.18
N ARG A 58 -3.77 -5.09 5.40
CA ARG A 58 -5.09 -5.35 4.81
C ARG A 58 -5.31 -4.32 3.72
N ILE A 59 -5.69 -4.79 2.54
CA ILE A 59 -5.99 -3.95 1.39
C ILE A 59 -7.49 -4.01 1.14
N TYR A 60 -8.11 -2.86 1.07
CA TYR A 60 -9.48 -2.71 0.62
C TYR A 60 -9.46 -2.23 -0.83
N PHE A 61 -10.27 -2.84 -1.65
CA PHE A 61 -10.35 -2.56 -3.07
C PHE A 61 -11.81 -2.31 -3.48
N SER A 62 -12.03 -1.29 -4.28
CA SER A 62 -13.31 -0.98 -4.91
C SER A 62 -13.09 -0.58 -6.36
N HIS A 63 -14.05 -0.85 -7.22
CA HIS A 63 -13.98 -0.49 -8.63
C HIS A 63 -15.35 -0.09 -9.17
N SER A 64 -15.40 0.92 -10.06
CA SER A 64 -16.64 1.42 -10.67
C SER A 64 -17.24 0.43 -11.67
N ASP A 65 -16.43 -0.31 -12.43
CA ASP A 65 -16.87 -1.38 -13.34
C ASP A 65 -17.11 -2.68 -12.58
N ILE A 66 -18.37 -3.06 -12.43
CA ILE A 66 -18.80 -4.26 -11.71
C ILE A 66 -18.27 -5.57 -12.34
N ASN A 67 -18.07 -5.62 -13.65
CA ASN A 67 -17.56 -6.80 -14.31
C ASN A 67 -16.07 -7.00 -13.97
N LEU A 68 -15.30 -5.92 -13.96
CA LEU A 68 -13.91 -5.94 -13.58
C LEU A 68 -13.75 -6.24 -12.09
N TYR A 69 -14.59 -5.60 -11.25
CA TYR A 69 -14.66 -5.89 -9.82
C TYR A 69 -14.89 -7.39 -9.55
N ASN A 70 -15.93 -7.98 -10.15
CA ASN A 70 -16.23 -9.41 -9.98
C ASN A 70 -15.11 -10.32 -10.47
N LYS A 71 -14.42 -9.95 -11.56
CA LYS A 71 -13.28 -10.71 -12.06
C LYS A 71 -12.10 -10.67 -11.07
N VAL A 72 -11.79 -9.51 -10.51
CA VAL A 72 -10.74 -9.38 -9.48
C VAL A 72 -11.13 -10.16 -8.23
N LYS A 73 -12.37 -10.03 -7.77
CA LYS A 73 -12.91 -10.79 -6.63
C LYS A 73 -12.73 -12.30 -6.83
N THR A 74 -13.17 -12.84 -7.97
CA THR A 74 -13.02 -14.28 -8.28
C THR A 74 -11.56 -14.72 -8.25
N PHE A 75 -10.63 -13.91 -8.77
CA PHE A 75 -9.21 -14.25 -8.73
C PHE A 75 -8.67 -14.27 -7.29
N LEU A 76 -9.10 -13.34 -6.44
CA LEU A 76 -8.71 -13.31 -5.04
C LEU A 76 -9.29 -14.49 -4.26
N GLU A 77 -10.57 -14.83 -4.45
CA GLU A 77 -11.24 -15.97 -3.81
C GLU A 77 -10.59 -17.29 -4.18
N GLU A 78 -10.15 -17.43 -5.43
CA GLU A 78 -9.49 -18.65 -5.93
C GLU A 78 -7.97 -18.67 -5.64
N GLY A 79 -7.42 -17.65 -5.00
CA GLY A 79 -5.98 -17.51 -4.76
C GLY A 79 -5.15 -17.39 -6.04
N LYS A 80 -5.76 -16.91 -7.13
CA LYS A 80 -5.13 -16.82 -8.45
C LYS A 80 -4.48 -15.44 -8.63
N ASN A 81 -3.28 -15.46 -9.18
CA ASN A 81 -2.59 -14.26 -9.64
C ASN A 81 -1.94 -14.52 -11.00
N TYR A 82 -1.78 -13.49 -11.80
CA TYR A 82 -1.13 -13.59 -13.11
C TYR A 82 0.39 -13.61 -12.99
N TYR A 83 0.94 -12.89 -12.03
CA TYR A 83 2.36 -12.87 -11.69
C TYR A 83 2.51 -13.23 -10.22
N THR A 84 3.63 -13.87 -9.86
CA THR A 84 3.97 -14.10 -8.46
C THR A 84 4.01 -12.77 -7.72
N LEU A 85 3.25 -12.66 -6.65
CA LEU A 85 3.24 -11.47 -5.82
C LEU A 85 4.51 -11.40 -5.00
N SER A 86 5.12 -10.21 -4.94
CA SER A 86 6.30 -9.95 -4.13
C SER A 86 6.20 -8.59 -3.46
N MET A 87 6.78 -8.46 -2.27
CA MET A 87 6.86 -7.22 -1.53
C MET A 87 8.21 -6.53 -1.78
N GLY A 88 8.33 -5.90 -2.96
CA GLY A 88 9.55 -5.24 -3.43
C GLY A 88 10.40 -6.17 -4.28
N LEU A 89 11.48 -6.71 -3.75
CA LEU A 89 12.36 -7.63 -4.51
C LEU A 89 11.66 -8.97 -4.77
N SER A 90 11.96 -9.58 -5.92
CA SER A 90 11.28 -10.80 -6.40
C SER A 90 11.45 -12.03 -5.50
N GLU A 91 12.50 -12.06 -4.68
CA GLU A 91 12.73 -13.10 -3.67
C GLU A 91 11.83 -12.98 -2.43
N PHE A 92 11.18 -11.84 -2.22
CA PHE A 92 10.24 -11.63 -1.11
C PHE A 92 8.81 -11.93 -1.58
N ILE A 93 8.56 -13.21 -1.80
CA ILE A 93 7.23 -13.68 -2.17
C ILE A 93 6.26 -13.36 -1.05
N SER A 94 5.12 -12.78 -1.42
CA SER A 94 4.02 -12.48 -0.51
C SER A 94 2.88 -13.47 -0.68
N GLU A 95 2.26 -13.80 0.42
CA GLU A 95 1.00 -14.55 0.47
C GLU A 95 -0.14 -13.57 0.70
N PHE A 96 -1.32 -13.91 0.23
CA PHE A 96 -2.52 -13.15 0.50
C PHE A 96 -3.70 -14.09 0.72
N ASP A 97 -4.62 -13.65 1.57
CA ASP A 97 -5.88 -14.31 1.84
C ASP A 97 -7.03 -13.37 1.47
N TYR A 98 -8.01 -13.87 0.74
CA TYR A 98 -9.27 -13.18 0.56
C TYR A 98 -10.07 -13.26 1.86
N ILE A 99 -10.49 -12.12 2.39
CA ILE A 99 -11.21 -12.07 3.67
C ILE A 99 -12.72 -12.11 3.41
N SER A 100 -13.26 -11.05 2.81
CA SER A 100 -14.68 -10.94 2.53
C SER A 100 -14.97 -9.72 1.64
N GLU A 101 -16.17 -9.69 1.09
CA GLU A 101 -16.79 -8.48 0.56
C GLU A 101 -17.49 -7.73 1.71
N ILE A 102 -17.37 -6.42 1.72
CA ILE A 102 -18.00 -5.57 2.74
C ILE A 102 -18.81 -4.47 2.08
N ASP A 103 -19.97 -4.18 2.64
CA ASP A 103 -20.76 -3.01 2.24
C ASP A 103 -20.17 -1.75 2.88
N LEU A 104 -20.09 -0.68 2.11
CA LEU A 104 -19.55 0.60 2.54
C LEU A 104 -20.63 1.67 2.57
N LYS A 105 -20.70 2.39 3.68
CA LYS A 105 -21.53 3.58 3.85
C LYS A 105 -20.65 4.81 3.94
N GLU A 106 -20.87 5.76 3.06
CA GLU A 106 -20.16 7.04 3.07
C GLU A 106 -20.58 7.89 4.29
N ILE A 107 -19.59 8.39 5.01
CA ILE A 107 -19.77 9.23 6.19
C ILE A 107 -19.05 10.57 5.97
N ASN A 108 -19.84 11.60 5.77
CA ASN A 108 -19.38 12.98 5.71
C ASN A 108 -19.40 13.56 7.13
N ASN A 109 -18.29 13.40 7.84
CA ASN A 109 -18.17 13.90 9.22
C ASN A 109 -17.18 15.04 9.28
N SER A 110 -17.54 16.11 9.97
CA SER A 110 -16.65 17.24 10.32
C SER A 110 -16.02 17.07 11.71
N GLU A 111 -16.43 16.08 12.47
CA GLU A 111 -15.90 15.78 13.79
C GLU A 111 -14.72 14.82 13.71
N PHE A 112 -13.91 14.80 14.76
CA PHE A 112 -12.80 13.85 14.85
C PHE A 112 -13.29 12.44 15.07
N ASP A 113 -12.77 11.51 14.27
CA ASP A 113 -13.03 10.09 14.42
C ASP A 113 -11.75 9.27 14.20
N TYR A 114 -11.75 8.02 14.63
CA TYR A 114 -10.64 7.10 14.49
C TYR A 114 -10.71 6.37 13.15
N ILE A 115 -9.71 6.55 12.30
CA ILE A 115 -9.61 5.95 10.97
C ILE A 115 -8.62 4.78 11.01
N ASP A 116 -9.03 3.62 10.49
CA ASP A 116 -8.24 2.38 10.57
C ASP A 116 -7.18 2.25 9.48
N THR A 117 -7.32 3.01 8.39
CA THR A 117 -6.42 2.95 7.23
C THR A 117 -5.44 4.13 7.20
N ALA A 118 -4.44 4.03 6.33
CA ALA A 118 -3.66 5.18 5.91
C ALA A 118 -4.57 6.25 5.29
N ILE A 119 -4.20 7.52 5.42
CA ILE A 119 -5.02 8.66 5.01
C ILE A 119 -4.26 9.60 4.08
N ASN A 120 -4.97 10.22 3.15
CA ASN A 120 -4.42 11.31 2.34
C ASN A 120 -4.17 12.55 3.18
N PHE A 121 -2.92 12.97 3.27
CA PHE A 121 -2.51 14.15 4.02
C PHE A 121 -2.62 15.40 3.15
N ASN A 122 -3.52 16.30 3.51
CA ASN A 122 -3.67 17.61 2.89
C ASN A 122 -3.72 18.73 3.96
N GLU A 123 -3.62 19.98 3.51
CA GLU A 123 -3.55 21.14 4.41
C GLU A 123 -4.83 21.39 5.22
N ASN A 124 -5.95 20.88 4.77
CA ASN A 124 -7.26 21.04 5.44
C ASN A 124 -7.52 19.95 6.47
N LEU A 125 -6.73 18.88 6.47
CA LEU A 125 -6.87 17.76 7.38
C LEU A 125 -6.39 18.15 8.79
N LYS A 126 -7.27 18.05 9.76
CA LYS A 126 -6.91 18.22 11.18
C LYS A 126 -6.71 16.85 11.80
N ILE A 127 -5.57 16.67 12.44
CA ILE A 127 -5.19 15.42 13.10
C ILE A 127 -5.00 15.72 14.58
N ASP A 128 -5.55 14.84 15.41
CA ASP A 128 -5.30 14.82 16.85
C ASP A 128 -4.14 13.85 17.11
N PHE A 129 -2.94 14.40 17.23
CA PHE A 129 -1.74 13.61 17.46
C PHE A 129 -1.65 13.14 18.90
N GLU A 130 -1.79 11.86 19.11
CA GLU A 130 -1.70 11.22 20.43
C GLU A 130 -0.24 10.85 20.74
N SER A 131 0.23 11.17 21.95
CA SER A 131 1.65 11.02 22.35
C SER A 131 2.19 9.57 22.32
N GLU A 132 1.30 8.59 22.36
CA GLU A 132 1.65 7.15 22.38
C GLU A 132 1.64 6.51 20.97
N LYS A 133 1.48 7.32 19.93
CA LYS A 133 1.42 6.86 18.53
C LYS A 133 2.57 7.42 17.73
N GLU A 134 3.07 6.61 16.80
CA GLU A 134 4.14 6.99 15.89
C GLU A 134 3.58 7.20 14.48
N TYR A 135 3.54 8.47 14.06
CA TYR A 135 3.03 8.84 12.75
C TYR A 135 4.15 9.01 11.74
N PHE A 136 3.94 8.49 10.56
CA PHE A 136 4.86 8.65 9.45
C PHE A 136 4.13 9.19 8.23
N LYS A 137 4.76 10.15 7.57
CA LYS A 137 4.25 10.74 6.33
C LYS A 137 5.23 10.47 5.19
N ASP A 138 4.68 9.98 4.08
CA ASP A 138 5.46 9.73 2.88
C ASP A 138 4.75 10.25 1.63
N THR A 139 5.49 10.38 0.55
CA THR A 139 4.96 10.77 -0.77
C THR A 139 5.00 9.55 -1.68
N MET A 140 3.84 9.12 -2.13
CA MET A 140 3.67 7.92 -2.93
C MET A 140 3.15 8.25 -4.33
N PRO A 141 3.55 7.51 -5.38
CA PRO A 141 2.86 7.55 -6.66
C PRO A 141 1.39 7.22 -6.49
N ASN A 142 0.51 8.09 -6.97
CA ASN A 142 -0.93 7.91 -6.91
C ASN A 142 -1.53 7.56 -8.26
N GLU A 143 -1.00 8.15 -9.33
CA GLU A 143 -1.44 7.88 -10.68
C GLU A 143 -0.27 7.79 -11.65
N MET A 144 -0.46 7.00 -12.70
CA MET A 144 0.58 6.67 -13.66
C MET A 144 -0.03 6.59 -15.06
N ASP A 145 0.64 7.15 -16.06
CA ASP A 145 0.20 7.05 -17.43
C ASP A 145 0.50 5.68 -18.08
N VAL A 146 0.06 5.50 -19.32
CA VAL A 146 0.26 4.25 -20.09
C VAL A 146 1.73 3.91 -20.34
N ASN A 147 2.63 4.89 -20.25
CA ASN A 147 4.07 4.73 -20.37
C ASN A 147 4.75 4.43 -19.03
N ARG A 148 3.96 4.26 -17.97
CA ARG A 148 4.42 4.08 -16.57
C ARG A 148 5.16 5.29 -16.02
N VAL A 149 4.85 6.48 -16.50
CA VAL A 149 5.32 7.74 -15.92
C VAL A 149 4.32 8.16 -14.86
N VAL A 150 4.81 8.43 -13.66
CA VAL A 150 3.97 8.92 -12.56
C VAL A 150 3.48 10.33 -12.90
N THR A 151 2.17 10.49 -12.96
CA THR A 151 1.50 11.76 -13.28
C THR A 151 1.04 12.51 -12.04
N GLU A 152 0.79 11.78 -10.95
CA GLU A 152 0.36 12.37 -9.69
C GLU A 152 1.01 11.66 -8.49
N TYR A 153 1.34 12.44 -7.45
CA TYR A 153 1.82 11.95 -6.17
C TYR A 153 0.85 12.32 -5.07
N ALA A 154 0.55 11.39 -4.17
CA ALA A 154 -0.19 11.63 -2.94
C ALA A 154 0.75 11.68 -1.74
N LYS A 155 0.44 12.59 -0.80
CA LYS A 155 1.06 12.57 0.52
C LYS A 155 0.18 11.70 1.42
N VAL A 156 0.75 10.63 1.95
CA VAL A 156 0.04 9.66 2.76
C VAL A 156 0.57 9.70 4.19
N LEU A 157 -0.33 9.70 5.15
CA LEU A 157 0.00 9.58 6.57
C LEU A 157 -0.52 8.24 7.08
N PHE A 158 0.30 7.58 7.89
CA PHE A 158 -0.07 6.35 8.57
C PHE A 158 0.57 6.28 9.97
N GLU A 159 0.01 5.44 10.82
CA GLU A 159 0.57 5.13 12.14
C GLU A 159 1.35 3.82 12.05
N THR A 160 2.61 3.83 12.51
CA THR A 160 3.58 2.74 12.23
C THR A 160 3.29 1.43 12.96
N ASN A 161 2.49 1.47 14.03
CA ASN A 161 2.10 0.28 14.80
C ASN A 161 0.72 -0.27 14.39
N GLY A 162 0.08 0.34 13.39
CA GLY A 162 -1.24 -0.06 12.92
C GLY A 162 -2.40 0.41 13.80
N LYS A 163 -2.18 1.40 14.66
CA LYS A 163 -3.24 1.99 15.48
C LYS A 163 -4.06 2.97 14.64
N PRO A 164 -5.38 3.09 14.88
CA PRO A 164 -6.23 4.05 14.16
C PRO A 164 -5.76 5.49 14.35
N ILE A 165 -5.95 6.33 13.33
CA ILE A 165 -5.58 7.74 13.32
C ILE A 165 -6.80 8.59 13.65
N LYS A 166 -6.71 9.45 14.67
CA LYS A 166 -7.79 10.36 15.03
C LYS A 166 -7.71 11.65 14.22
N CYS A 167 -8.65 11.83 13.31
CA CYS A 167 -8.70 13.00 12.42
C CYS A 167 -10.12 13.35 11.99
N ASN A 168 -10.28 14.56 11.43
CA ASN A 168 -11.52 15.01 10.81
C ASN A 168 -11.43 14.80 9.30
N THR A 169 -11.89 13.68 8.81
CA THR A 169 -11.90 13.38 7.37
C THR A 169 -13.19 12.69 6.97
N HIS A 170 -13.51 12.81 5.70
CA HIS A 170 -14.50 11.97 5.07
C HIS A 170 -14.01 10.53 5.01
N TYR A 171 -14.86 9.56 5.35
CA TYR A 171 -14.49 8.15 5.36
C TYR A 171 -15.68 7.26 4.97
N TYR A 172 -15.39 6.01 4.74
CA TYR A 172 -16.40 4.95 4.51
C TYR A 172 -16.43 4.03 5.73
N LEU A 173 -17.65 3.80 6.23
CA LEU A 173 -17.90 2.84 7.31
C LEU A 173 -18.24 1.49 6.67
N GLY A 174 -17.42 0.49 6.96
CA GLY A 174 -17.63 -0.89 6.55
C GLY A 174 -18.67 -1.59 7.43
N SER A 175 -19.28 -2.64 6.91
CA SER A 175 -20.27 -3.46 7.63
C SER A 175 -19.72 -4.17 8.85
N GLY A 176 -18.41 -4.36 8.95
CA GLY A 176 -17.70 -4.87 10.13
C GLY A 176 -17.27 -3.78 11.13
N GLY A 177 -17.59 -2.52 10.86
CA GLY A 177 -17.22 -1.37 11.70
C GLY A 177 -15.91 -0.70 11.33
N GLU A 178 -15.26 -1.13 10.26
CA GLU A 178 -14.01 -0.55 9.76
C GLU A 178 -14.25 0.87 9.23
N LYS A 179 -13.38 1.81 9.54
CA LYS A 179 -13.41 3.18 9.03
C LYS A 179 -12.29 3.40 8.04
N ILE A 180 -12.67 3.51 6.78
CA ILE A 180 -11.78 3.39 5.61
C ILE A 180 -11.70 4.73 4.88
N VAL A 181 -10.48 5.16 4.59
CA VAL A 181 -10.20 6.27 3.67
C VAL A 181 -9.48 5.70 2.46
N PHE A 182 -10.02 5.91 1.26
CA PHE A 182 -9.35 5.55 0.02
C PHE A 182 -8.27 6.58 -0.33
N LEU A 183 -7.14 6.07 -0.84
CA LEU A 183 -5.98 6.85 -1.25
C LEU A 183 -6.11 7.37 -2.69
#